data_f6d064bae03809c7ce182f7a8d3b2a10
#
_entry.id   f6d064bae03809c7ce182f7a8d3b2a10
#
_cell.length_a   1.000
_cell.length_b   1.000
_cell.length_c   1.000
_cell.angle_alpha   90.00
_cell.angle_beta   90.00
_cell.angle_gamma   90.00
#
_symmetry.space_group_name_H-M   'P 1'
#
loop_
_entity.id
_entity.type
_entity.pdbx_description
1 polymer ?
#
loop_
_entity_poly.entity_id
_entity_poly.type
_entity_poly.pdbx_seq_one_letter_code
_entity_poly.pdbx_strand_id
1 'polypeptide(L)'
;MEEKVHKYISANYKLYDADDTSGTPLEETTADNPFTFITGFDYAMPAFEKNLMNLAPEAEFDFVLAPEEAFGEYVEARVISLDKAIFCIDGIFDSKHIYPDAIITLRNDDGNTFMARIISIGDNKVKADLNHPFAGKRLRFKGTILEHREATNKDIENLFREVQGQGGCGNCGGHCGGHSEGHGEGHCGGHGEGHCGGGHGEDHCCGHHGKGHCKH
;
A
#
# COMPACT_ATOMS: atom_id res chain seq x y z
N MET A 1 28.48 19.55 9.85
CA MET A 1 27.42 18.55 9.58
C MET A 1 26.87 18.95 8.23
N GLU A 2 27.12 18.16 7.19
CA GLU A 2 26.53 18.43 5.88
C GLU A 2 25.03 18.14 6.04
N GLU A 3 24.21 19.15 5.84
CA GLU A 3 22.76 18.96 5.71
C GLU A 3 22.54 18.07 4.48
N LYS A 4 22.04 16.85 4.69
CA LYS A 4 21.62 16.00 3.59
C LYS A 4 20.43 16.67 2.91
N VAL A 5 20.68 17.25 1.75
CA VAL A 5 19.62 17.82 0.92
C VAL A 5 18.82 16.68 0.36
N HIS A 6 17.60 16.55 0.83
CA HIS A 6 16.63 15.59 0.30
C HIS A 6 16.07 16.09 -1.03
N LYS A 7 15.93 15.20 -1.99
CA LYS A 7 15.35 15.50 -3.31
C LYS A 7 13.96 14.93 -3.41
N TYR A 8 13.04 15.72 -3.91
CA TYR A 8 11.72 15.29 -4.33
C TYR A 8 11.79 14.89 -5.79
N ILE A 9 11.45 13.64 -6.09
CA ILE A 9 11.52 13.07 -7.43
C ILE A 9 10.15 12.49 -7.76
N SER A 10 9.61 12.90 -8.91
CA SER A 10 8.42 12.33 -9.51
C SER A 10 8.78 11.77 -10.89
N ALA A 11 8.44 10.53 -11.15
CA ALA A 11 8.80 9.85 -12.39
C ALA A 11 7.68 8.93 -12.88
N ASN A 12 7.54 8.88 -14.20
CA ASN A 12 6.79 7.82 -14.85
C ASN A 12 7.74 6.73 -15.28
N TYR A 13 7.38 5.48 -15.05
CA TYR A 13 8.17 4.36 -15.52
C TYR A 13 7.31 3.18 -15.94
N LYS A 14 7.93 2.32 -16.71
CA LYS A 14 7.49 0.96 -17.00
C LYS A 14 8.55 0.01 -16.51
N LEU A 15 8.11 -0.99 -15.77
CA LEU A 15 8.95 -2.04 -15.22
C LEU A 15 8.85 -3.28 -16.10
N TYR A 16 9.99 -3.80 -16.52
CA TYR A 16 10.08 -5.02 -17.32
C TYR A 16 10.95 -6.05 -16.61
N ASP A 17 10.67 -7.31 -16.88
CA ASP A 17 11.63 -8.39 -16.64
C ASP A 17 12.70 -8.30 -17.73
N ALA A 18 13.96 -8.09 -17.34
CA ALA A 18 15.04 -7.93 -18.32
C ALA A 18 15.36 -9.22 -19.07
N ASP A 19 14.94 -10.36 -18.54
CA ASP A 19 15.13 -11.69 -19.14
C ASP A 19 13.92 -12.13 -20.00
N ASP A 20 12.81 -11.41 -19.89
CA ASP A 20 11.61 -11.69 -20.68
C ASP A 20 11.65 -10.93 -22.02
N THR A 21 11.57 -11.69 -23.11
CA THR A 21 11.56 -11.15 -24.48
C THR A 21 10.16 -10.72 -24.95
N SER A 22 9.12 -10.95 -24.16
CA SER A 22 7.73 -10.60 -24.54
C SER A 22 7.50 -9.09 -24.63
N GLY A 23 8.33 -8.30 -23.94
CA GLY A 23 8.20 -6.85 -23.91
C GLY A 23 6.95 -6.34 -23.15
N THR A 24 6.28 -7.23 -22.42
CA THR A 24 5.11 -6.86 -21.61
C THR A 24 5.59 -6.23 -20.30
N PRO A 25 5.13 -5.03 -19.93
CA PRO A 25 5.50 -4.44 -18.67
C PRO A 25 4.87 -5.22 -17.51
N LEU A 26 5.65 -5.46 -16.46
CA LEU A 26 5.18 -6.05 -15.21
C LEU A 26 4.38 -5.02 -14.39
N GLU A 27 4.80 -3.77 -14.48
CA GLU A 27 4.17 -2.64 -13.79
C GLU A 27 4.35 -1.38 -14.65
N GLU A 28 3.37 -0.49 -14.59
CA GLU A 28 3.40 0.77 -15.32
C GLU A 28 2.78 1.87 -14.46
N THR A 29 3.46 3.00 -14.37
CA THR A 29 2.89 4.23 -13.81
C THR A 29 2.39 5.13 -14.93
N THR A 30 1.44 6.00 -14.62
CA THR A 30 0.86 6.94 -15.60
C THR A 30 1.19 8.38 -15.22
N ALA A 31 1.01 9.29 -16.20
CA ALA A 31 1.20 10.71 -15.94
C ALA A 31 0.24 11.26 -14.86
N ASP A 32 -0.94 10.67 -14.74
CA ASP A 32 -1.95 11.05 -13.73
C ASP A 32 -1.65 10.46 -12.35
N ASN A 33 -0.86 9.40 -12.31
CA ASN A 33 -0.43 8.73 -11.07
C ASN A 33 1.05 8.33 -11.16
N PRO A 34 1.96 9.31 -11.14
CA PRO A 34 3.39 9.06 -11.19
C PRO A 34 3.89 8.46 -9.89
N PHE A 35 5.01 7.76 -9.96
CA PHE A 35 5.72 7.34 -8.77
C PHE A 35 6.49 8.53 -8.19
N THR A 36 6.16 8.90 -6.95
CA THR A 36 6.74 10.03 -6.26
C THR A 36 7.44 9.58 -4.98
N PHE A 37 8.65 10.04 -4.76
CA PHE A 37 9.41 9.75 -3.55
C PHE A 37 10.36 10.89 -3.16
N ILE A 38 10.83 10.84 -1.92
CA ILE A 38 11.83 11.75 -1.40
C ILE A 38 13.06 10.93 -1.02
N THR A 39 14.24 11.38 -1.47
CA THR A 39 15.49 10.67 -1.26
C THR A 39 15.87 10.59 0.23
N GLY A 40 16.42 9.43 0.64
CA GLY A 40 16.95 9.23 1.99
C GLY A 40 15.91 8.86 3.05
N PHE A 41 14.70 8.48 2.65
CA PHE A 41 13.65 7.96 3.55
C PHE A 41 13.33 6.49 3.31
N ASP A 42 14.13 5.78 2.51
CA ASP A 42 13.97 4.36 2.17
C ASP A 42 12.59 4.02 1.56
N TYR A 43 11.93 5.01 0.94
CA TYR A 43 10.65 4.82 0.27
C TYR A 43 10.81 4.14 -1.09
N ALA A 44 11.90 4.41 -1.78
CA ALA A 44 12.30 3.75 -3.01
C ALA A 44 13.50 2.84 -2.77
N MET A 45 13.70 1.86 -3.65
CA MET A 45 14.89 1.01 -3.58
C MET A 45 16.17 1.87 -3.68
N PRO A 46 17.19 1.65 -2.84
CA PRO A 46 18.40 2.49 -2.83
C PRO A 46 19.10 2.58 -4.19
N ALA A 47 19.11 1.48 -4.95
CA ALA A 47 19.71 1.46 -6.29
C ALA A 47 18.88 2.26 -7.30
N PHE A 48 17.54 2.22 -7.21
CA PHE A 48 16.64 3.03 -8.02
C PHE A 48 16.85 4.52 -7.72
N GLU A 49 16.83 4.89 -6.44
CA GLU A 49 17.08 6.25 -5.98
C GLU A 49 18.41 6.79 -6.50
N LYS A 50 19.50 6.00 -6.37
CA LYS A 50 20.85 6.37 -6.84
C LYS A 50 20.90 6.65 -8.34
N ASN A 51 20.17 5.87 -9.15
CA ASN A 51 20.12 6.07 -10.59
C ASN A 51 19.35 7.34 -10.98
N LEU A 52 18.33 7.73 -10.22
CA LEU A 52 17.52 8.90 -10.53
C LEU A 52 18.05 10.21 -9.91
N MET A 53 18.82 10.13 -8.82
CA MET A 53 19.28 11.29 -8.04
C MET A 53 20.05 12.33 -8.84
N ASN A 54 20.75 11.90 -9.92
CA ASN A 54 21.60 12.77 -10.73
C ASN A 54 20.97 13.16 -12.07
N LEU A 55 19.74 12.75 -12.35
CA LEU A 55 19.07 13.06 -13.60
C LEU A 55 18.35 14.42 -13.50
N ALA A 56 18.30 15.12 -14.63
CA ALA A 56 17.57 16.38 -14.72
C ALA A 56 16.04 16.12 -14.89
N PRO A 57 15.20 17.12 -14.59
CA PRO A 57 13.79 17.06 -14.98
C PRO A 57 13.66 16.81 -16.50
N GLU A 58 12.64 16.06 -16.88
CA GLU A 58 12.35 15.63 -18.27
C GLU A 58 13.39 14.66 -18.87
N ALA A 59 14.40 14.22 -18.09
CA ALA A 59 15.36 13.23 -18.56
C ALA A 59 14.71 11.85 -18.65
N GLU A 60 14.99 11.15 -19.75
CA GLU A 60 14.65 9.74 -19.89
C GLU A 60 15.69 8.88 -19.19
N PHE A 61 15.24 7.77 -18.62
CA PHE A 61 16.12 6.78 -18.02
C PHE A 61 15.78 5.37 -18.51
N ASP A 62 16.81 4.55 -18.59
CA ASP A 62 16.70 3.13 -18.94
C ASP A 62 17.86 2.40 -18.26
N PHE A 63 17.56 1.66 -17.21
CA PHE A 63 18.57 0.91 -16.47
C PHE A 63 18.02 -0.42 -15.96
N VAL A 64 18.93 -1.34 -15.67
CA VAL A 64 18.60 -2.67 -15.14
C VAL A 64 19.18 -2.78 -13.73
N LEU A 65 18.36 -3.24 -12.80
CA LEU A 65 18.78 -3.60 -11.45
C LEU A 65 18.91 -5.12 -11.34
N ALA A 66 19.99 -5.55 -10.70
CA ALA A 66 20.17 -6.94 -10.31
C ALA A 66 19.18 -7.32 -9.18
N PRO A 67 18.89 -8.62 -8.98
CA PRO A 67 17.97 -9.03 -7.92
C PRO A 67 18.34 -8.50 -6.55
N GLU A 68 19.64 -8.49 -6.20
CA GLU A 68 20.15 -8.02 -4.91
C GLU A 68 19.93 -6.52 -4.69
N GLU A 69 19.90 -5.74 -5.78
CA GLU A 69 19.68 -4.30 -5.78
C GLU A 69 18.21 -3.91 -5.84
N ALA A 70 17.33 -4.91 -6.10
CA ALA A 70 15.89 -4.74 -6.24
C ALA A 70 15.13 -5.44 -5.09
N PHE A 71 14.43 -6.52 -5.40
CA PHE A 71 13.58 -7.24 -4.43
C PHE A 71 14.25 -8.46 -3.80
N GLY A 72 15.57 -8.59 -3.98
CA GLY A 72 16.37 -9.70 -3.45
C GLY A 72 16.32 -10.94 -4.29
N GLU A 73 17.18 -11.88 -3.93
CA GLU A 73 17.23 -13.21 -4.54
C GLU A 73 15.98 -14.04 -4.22
N TYR A 74 15.63 -14.94 -5.13
CA TYR A 74 14.61 -15.94 -4.87
C TYR A 74 15.14 -16.97 -3.87
N VAL A 75 14.45 -17.17 -2.76
CA VAL A 75 14.86 -18.09 -1.70
C VAL A 75 13.87 -19.26 -1.64
N GLU A 76 14.32 -20.45 -2.03
CA GLU A 76 13.49 -21.66 -2.01
C GLU A 76 12.96 -22.00 -0.60
N ALA A 77 13.72 -21.68 0.45
CA ALA A 77 13.29 -21.87 1.84
C ALA A 77 12.06 -21.04 2.23
N ARG A 78 11.72 -20.01 1.47
CA ARG A 78 10.49 -19.22 1.63
C ARG A 78 9.27 -19.85 0.96
N VAL A 79 9.45 -20.95 0.24
CA VAL A 79 8.34 -21.77 -0.26
C VAL A 79 7.93 -22.73 0.83
N ILE A 80 6.81 -22.47 1.46
CA ILE A 80 6.32 -23.25 2.59
C ILE A 80 5.15 -24.14 2.18
N SER A 81 5.00 -25.25 2.90
CA SER A 81 3.87 -26.17 2.74
C SER A 81 2.97 -26.05 3.98
N LEU A 82 1.82 -25.47 3.79
CA LEU A 82 0.82 -25.25 4.82
C LEU A 82 -0.23 -26.36 4.80
N ASP A 83 -0.83 -26.65 5.97
CA ASP A 83 -1.93 -27.60 6.05
C ASP A 83 -3.17 -26.99 5.37
N LYS A 84 -3.82 -27.80 4.52
CA LYS A 84 -5.04 -27.37 3.81
C LYS A 84 -6.17 -27.00 4.77
N ALA A 85 -6.17 -27.56 5.97
CA ALA A 85 -7.17 -27.29 6.98
C ALA A 85 -7.23 -25.81 7.41
N ILE A 86 -6.11 -25.08 7.37
CA ILE A 86 -6.08 -23.65 7.73
C ILE A 86 -6.82 -22.77 6.71
N PHE A 87 -7.07 -23.30 5.52
CA PHE A 87 -7.83 -22.63 4.46
C PHE A 87 -9.28 -23.12 4.35
N CYS A 88 -9.75 -23.83 5.37
CA CYS A 88 -11.14 -24.27 5.45
C CYS A 88 -11.95 -23.34 6.35
N ILE A 89 -13.12 -22.94 5.89
CA ILE A 89 -14.14 -22.21 6.65
C ILE A 89 -15.27 -23.21 6.92
N ASP A 90 -15.61 -23.44 8.17
CA ASP A 90 -16.63 -24.42 8.59
C ASP A 90 -16.39 -25.83 8.03
N GLY A 91 -15.10 -26.24 7.91
CA GLY A 91 -14.69 -27.54 7.38
C GLY A 91 -14.73 -27.66 5.84
N ILE A 92 -15.10 -26.60 5.12
CA ILE A 92 -15.14 -26.54 3.66
C ILE A 92 -13.94 -25.72 3.17
N PHE A 93 -13.18 -26.31 2.23
CA PHE A 93 -12.04 -25.60 1.64
C PHE A 93 -12.50 -24.38 0.82
N ASP A 94 -11.90 -23.22 1.08
CA ASP A 94 -12.22 -21.97 0.40
C ASP A 94 -11.57 -21.89 -0.99
N SER A 95 -12.13 -22.65 -1.93
CA SER A 95 -11.67 -22.66 -3.32
C SER A 95 -11.92 -21.36 -4.08
N LYS A 96 -12.71 -20.44 -3.51
CA LYS A 96 -13.00 -19.15 -4.12
C LYS A 96 -11.82 -18.18 -3.99
N HIS A 97 -11.13 -18.22 -2.87
CA HIS A 97 -10.00 -17.34 -2.58
C HIS A 97 -8.65 -18.06 -2.68
N ILE A 98 -8.63 -19.40 -2.57
CA ILE A 98 -7.43 -20.22 -2.59
C ILE A 98 -7.39 -21.03 -3.88
N TYR A 99 -6.66 -20.55 -4.87
CA TYR A 99 -6.45 -21.19 -6.16
C TYR A 99 -4.99 -20.94 -6.60
N PRO A 100 -4.44 -21.73 -7.55
CA PRO A 100 -3.09 -21.50 -8.06
C PRO A 100 -2.91 -20.07 -8.56
N ASP A 101 -1.77 -19.45 -8.25
CA ASP A 101 -1.41 -18.05 -8.50
C ASP A 101 -2.20 -16.99 -7.71
N ALA A 102 -3.13 -17.38 -6.84
CA ALA A 102 -3.77 -16.44 -5.94
C ALA A 102 -2.75 -15.82 -4.96
N ILE A 103 -2.87 -14.50 -4.76
CA ILE A 103 -2.10 -13.79 -3.73
C ILE A 103 -2.99 -13.65 -2.51
N ILE A 104 -2.53 -14.20 -1.40
CA ILE A 104 -3.25 -14.20 -0.12
C ILE A 104 -2.41 -13.55 0.97
N THR A 105 -3.07 -13.06 1.99
CA THR A 105 -2.41 -12.57 3.20
C THR A 105 -2.43 -13.67 4.26
N LEU A 106 -1.25 -14.12 4.67
CA LEU A 106 -1.06 -15.03 5.77
C LEU A 106 -0.69 -14.25 7.04
N ARG A 107 -1.07 -14.78 8.18
CA ARG A 107 -0.70 -14.23 9.48
C ARG A 107 -0.01 -15.32 10.30
N ASN A 108 1.13 -14.99 10.91
CA ASN A 108 1.79 -15.91 11.84
C ASN A 108 1.24 -15.75 13.27
N ASP A 109 1.69 -16.63 14.17
CA ASP A 109 1.29 -16.64 15.58
C ASP A 109 1.70 -15.35 16.31
N ASP A 110 2.75 -14.67 15.87
CA ASP A 110 3.20 -13.37 16.40
C ASP A 110 2.34 -12.20 15.93
N GLY A 111 1.37 -12.45 15.04
CA GLY A 111 0.48 -11.45 14.50
C GLY A 111 1.00 -10.70 13.27
N ASN A 112 2.21 -11.03 12.79
CA ASN A 112 2.75 -10.44 11.57
C ASN A 112 2.03 -10.97 10.33
N THR A 113 1.79 -10.09 9.37
CA THR A 113 1.12 -10.43 8.12
C THR A 113 2.13 -10.51 6.97
N PHE A 114 1.97 -11.51 6.13
CA PHE A 114 2.80 -11.77 4.96
C PHE A 114 1.93 -11.99 3.75
N MET A 115 2.33 -11.44 2.62
CA MET A 115 1.73 -11.80 1.34
C MET A 115 2.35 -13.10 0.85
N ALA A 116 1.52 -14.01 0.38
CA ALA A 116 1.95 -15.29 -0.16
C ALA A 116 1.23 -15.58 -1.48
N ARG A 117 1.95 -16.09 -2.45
CA ARG A 117 1.37 -16.60 -3.70
C ARG A 117 1.19 -18.11 -3.59
N ILE A 118 0.01 -18.60 -3.92
CA ILE A 118 -0.28 -20.03 -3.95
C ILE A 118 0.36 -20.64 -5.19
N ILE A 119 1.29 -21.58 -4.99
CA ILE A 119 1.93 -22.32 -6.08
C ILE A 119 1.08 -23.50 -6.51
N SER A 120 0.66 -24.32 -5.56
CA SER A 120 -0.10 -25.53 -5.83
C SER A 120 -0.95 -25.96 -4.64
N ILE A 121 -2.04 -26.65 -4.94
CA ILE A 121 -2.98 -27.20 -3.95
C ILE A 121 -2.95 -28.72 -4.10
N GLY A 122 -2.48 -29.39 -3.05
CA GLY A 122 -2.51 -30.84 -2.92
C GLY A 122 -3.73 -31.34 -2.14
N ASP A 123 -3.74 -32.64 -1.83
CA ASP A 123 -4.82 -33.26 -1.06
C ASP A 123 -4.89 -32.73 0.37
N ASN A 124 -3.73 -32.68 1.04
CA ASN A 124 -3.63 -32.28 2.45
C ASN A 124 -2.82 -31.01 2.67
N LYS A 125 -2.10 -30.53 1.66
CA LYS A 125 -1.19 -29.37 1.80
C LYS A 125 -1.35 -28.39 0.65
N VAL A 126 -1.16 -27.14 0.97
CA VAL A 126 -1.07 -26.02 0.02
C VAL A 126 0.36 -25.48 0.04
N LYS A 127 1.01 -25.42 -1.13
CA LYS A 127 2.31 -24.77 -1.26
C LYS A 127 2.10 -23.28 -1.51
N ALA A 128 2.71 -22.46 -0.67
CA ALA A 128 2.67 -21.02 -0.75
C ALA A 128 4.10 -20.46 -0.81
N ASP A 129 4.31 -19.49 -1.67
CA ASP A 129 5.56 -18.78 -1.87
C ASP A 129 5.48 -17.43 -1.15
N LEU A 130 6.37 -17.21 -0.19
CA LEU A 130 6.51 -15.97 0.57
C LEU A 130 7.54 -15.01 -0.06
N ASN A 131 8.16 -15.39 -1.18
CA ASN A 131 9.05 -14.48 -1.90
C ASN A 131 8.26 -13.34 -2.51
N HIS A 132 8.92 -12.19 -2.68
CA HIS A 132 8.33 -11.10 -3.45
C HIS A 132 8.08 -11.58 -4.89
N PRO A 133 6.99 -11.17 -5.57
CA PRO A 133 6.68 -11.59 -6.94
C PRO A 133 7.80 -11.32 -7.96
N PHE A 134 8.64 -10.35 -7.67
CA PHE A 134 9.79 -9.95 -8.50
C PHE A 134 11.14 -10.41 -7.95
N ALA A 135 11.17 -11.22 -6.87
CA ALA A 135 12.41 -11.75 -6.34
C ALA A 135 13.12 -12.66 -7.35
N GLY A 136 14.44 -12.59 -7.40
CA GLY A 136 15.28 -13.35 -8.34
C GLY A 136 15.23 -12.87 -9.78
N LYS A 137 14.51 -11.79 -10.09
CA LYS A 137 14.39 -11.23 -11.43
C LYS A 137 15.29 -10.02 -11.61
N ARG A 138 15.92 -9.92 -12.78
CA ARG A 138 16.57 -8.68 -13.21
C ARG A 138 15.51 -7.73 -13.73
N LEU A 139 15.40 -6.55 -13.12
CA LEU A 139 14.35 -5.61 -13.39
C LEU A 139 14.86 -4.43 -14.21
N ARG A 140 14.25 -4.19 -15.36
CA ARG A 140 14.55 -3.05 -16.22
C ARG A 140 13.51 -1.97 -16.01
N PHE A 141 13.97 -0.82 -15.57
CA PHE A 141 13.17 0.39 -15.42
C PHE A 141 13.42 1.31 -16.60
N LYS A 142 12.36 1.67 -17.29
CA LYS A 142 12.40 2.62 -18.41
C LYS A 142 11.34 3.68 -18.19
N GLY A 143 11.73 4.96 -18.23
CA GLY A 143 10.80 6.02 -17.97
C GLY A 143 11.36 7.41 -18.15
N THR A 144 10.65 8.38 -17.59
CA THR A 144 10.98 9.80 -17.67
C THR A 144 10.77 10.45 -16.32
N ILE A 145 11.68 11.32 -15.91
CA ILE A 145 11.53 12.16 -14.72
C ILE A 145 10.58 13.31 -15.06
N LEU A 146 9.52 13.44 -14.29
CA LEU A 146 8.57 14.54 -14.41
C LEU A 146 9.00 15.74 -13.57
N GLU A 147 9.42 15.51 -12.35
CA GLU A 147 9.85 16.55 -11.42
C GLU A 147 11.08 16.10 -10.65
N HIS A 148 12.05 16.99 -10.53
CA HIS A 148 13.25 16.79 -9.74
C HIS A 148 13.67 18.14 -9.11
N ARG A 149 13.43 18.28 -7.82
CA ARG A 149 13.75 19.47 -7.05
C ARG A 149 14.18 19.14 -5.64
N GLU A 150 14.62 20.12 -4.90
CA GLU A 150 14.82 19.95 -3.47
C GLU A 150 13.48 19.76 -2.75
N ALA A 151 13.46 18.81 -1.82
CA ALA A 151 12.27 18.55 -1.01
C ALA A 151 12.07 19.67 0.01
N THR A 152 10.86 20.15 0.12
CA THR A 152 10.46 21.09 1.18
C THR A 152 10.01 20.32 2.41
N ASN A 153 10.00 20.96 3.59
CA ASN A 153 9.46 20.35 4.81
C ASN A 153 8.00 19.90 4.62
N LYS A 154 7.23 20.63 3.81
CA LYS A 154 5.84 20.27 3.49
C LYS A 154 5.75 18.99 2.67
N ASP A 155 6.68 18.76 1.75
CA ASP A 155 6.72 17.50 0.98
C ASP A 155 7.02 16.32 1.89
N ILE A 156 7.95 16.50 2.81
CA ILE A 156 8.30 15.49 3.82
C ILE A 156 7.10 15.19 4.73
N GLU A 157 6.42 16.22 5.22
CA GLU A 157 5.21 16.05 6.03
C GLU A 157 4.09 15.33 5.27
N ASN A 158 3.89 15.66 3.99
CA ASN A 158 2.90 14.99 3.15
C ASN A 158 3.23 13.52 2.96
N LEU A 159 4.49 13.19 2.65
CA LEU A 159 4.94 11.80 2.51
C LEU A 159 4.68 11.00 3.80
N PHE A 160 5.04 11.56 4.96
CA PHE A 160 4.76 10.90 6.25
C PHE A 160 3.27 10.73 6.50
N ARG A 161 2.45 11.70 6.10
CA ARG A 161 0.99 11.61 6.23
C ARG A 161 0.42 10.52 5.33
N GLU A 162 0.90 10.37 4.10
CA GLU A 162 0.48 9.30 3.18
C GLU A 162 0.86 7.92 3.72
N VAL A 163 2.08 7.77 4.21
CA VAL A 163 2.56 6.50 4.81
C VAL A 163 1.80 6.15 6.09
N GLN A 164 1.48 7.13 6.94
CA GLN A 164 0.70 6.92 8.17
C GLN A 164 -0.80 6.86 7.91
N GLY A 165 -1.28 7.48 6.83
CA GLY A 165 -2.70 7.65 6.49
C GLY A 165 -3.34 6.48 5.75
N GLN A 166 -2.63 5.40 5.46
CA GLN A 166 -3.24 4.19 4.89
C GLN A 166 -4.17 3.43 5.84
N GLY A 167 -4.49 4.01 7.00
CA GLY A 167 -5.52 3.54 7.92
C GLY A 167 -6.75 4.43 8.03
N GLY A 168 -6.89 5.51 7.26
CA GLY A 168 -8.00 6.47 7.39
C GLY A 168 -8.68 6.76 6.06
N CYS A 169 -9.99 6.63 6.07
CA CYS A 169 -11.00 6.90 5.04
C CYS A 169 -10.58 7.96 3.99
N GLY A 170 -9.93 7.55 2.94
CA GLY A 170 -9.74 8.37 1.76
C GLY A 170 -11.07 8.48 1.02
N ASN A 171 -11.73 9.56 1.19
CA ASN A 171 -12.75 10.20 0.36
C ASN A 171 -13.95 10.74 1.16
N CYS A 172 -13.66 11.61 2.13
CA CYS A 172 -14.66 12.55 2.59
C CYS A 172 -14.32 13.94 2.03
N GLY A 173 -14.60 14.12 0.76
CA GLY A 173 -14.74 15.45 0.16
C GLY A 173 -15.98 16.12 0.73
N GLY A 174 -15.95 16.46 2.01
CA GLY A 174 -16.97 17.21 2.75
C GLY A 174 -16.45 18.58 3.07
N HIS A 175 -16.94 19.53 2.33
CA HIS A 175 -16.82 20.96 2.55
C HIS A 175 -17.45 21.31 3.91
N CYS A 176 -16.65 21.29 4.98
CA CYS A 176 -17.04 21.89 6.25
C CYS A 176 -16.62 23.36 6.26
N GLY A 177 -17.36 24.15 5.51
CA GLY A 177 -17.40 25.59 5.70
C GLY A 177 -18.23 25.90 6.94
N GLY A 178 -17.58 26.02 8.08
CA GLY A 178 -18.20 26.46 9.31
C GLY A 178 -17.68 27.82 9.70
N HIS A 179 -18.46 28.86 9.43
CA HIS A 179 -18.36 30.12 10.15
C HIS A 179 -18.60 29.88 11.61
N SER A 180 -17.73 30.38 12.49
CA SER A 180 -18.17 30.89 13.77
C SER A 180 -17.15 31.84 14.37
N GLU A 181 -17.51 33.09 14.38
CA GLU A 181 -17.11 34.00 15.46
C GLU A 181 -17.97 33.64 16.68
N GLY A 182 -17.38 33.60 17.86
CA GLY A 182 -18.15 33.52 19.09
C GLY A 182 -17.39 32.89 20.26
N HIS A 183 -17.00 33.73 21.17
CA HIS A 183 -16.46 33.56 22.53
C HIS A 183 -17.20 32.50 23.35
N GLY A 184 -16.48 31.79 24.21
CA GLY A 184 -17.07 31.08 25.33
C GLY A 184 -16.16 30.07 26.00
N GLU A 185 -15.52 30.46 27.11
CA GLU A 185 -14.91 29.55 28.08
C GLU A 185 -15.98 28.62 28.65
N GLY A 186 -15.68 27.32 28.73
CA GLY A 186 -16.60 26.37 29.32
C GLY A 186 -15.97 25.00 29.58
N HIS A 187 -15.63 24.76 30.83
CA HIS A 187 -15.29 23.49 31.44
C HIS A 187 -16.20 22.34 31.03
N CYS A 188 -15.62 21.22 30.59
CA CYS A 188 -16.32 19.95 30.54
C CYS A 188 -15.87 19.06 31.70
N GLY A 189 -16.61 19.14 32.78
CA GLY A 189 -16.62 18.13 33.81
C GLY A 189 -18.07 17.70 34.04
N GLY A 190 -18.29 16.40 34.23
CA GLY A 190 -19.49 15.93 34.88
C GLY A 190 -20.33 14.88 34.18
N HIS A 191 -20.39 13.75 34.82
CA HIS A 191 -21.32 12.64 34.72
C HIS A 191 -22.81 13.07 34.59
N GLY A 192 -23.59 12.24 33.89
CA GLY A 192 -25.05 12.30 34.01
C GLY A 192 -25.77 11.47 32.96
N GLU A 193 -26.39 10.41 33.43
CA GLU A 193 -27.41 9.60 32.73
C GLU A 193 -28.60 10.49 32.32
N GLY A 194 -29.24 10.14 31.19
CA GLY A 194 -30.63 10.57 31.08
C GLY A 194 -31.13 10.98 29.72
N HIS A 195 -32.01 10.16 29.20
CA HIS A 195 -33.22 10.43 28.41
C HIS A 195 -33.08 11.05 27.00
N CYS A 196 -33.39 10.21 26.05
CA CYS A 196 -33.90 10.57 24.73
C CYS A 196 -35.34 11.08 24.83
N GLY A 197 -35.54 12.38 24.61
CA GLY A 197 -36.83 13.01 24.42
C GLY A 197 -36.91 13.54 22.98
N GLY A 198 -37.99 13.16 22.28
CA GLY A 198 -38.18 13.34 20.85
C GLY A 198 -38.30 14.79 20.38
N GLY A 199 -38.07 14.98 19.11
CA GLY A 199 -38.30 16.19 18.34
C GLY A 199 -38.03 15.95 16.87
N HIS A 200 -39.08 16.06 16.08
CA HIS A 200 -39.12 15.90 14.62
C HIS A 200 -38.12 16.82 13.89
N GLY A 201 -37.46 16.30 12.89
CA GLY A 201 -36.67 17.01 11.90
C GLY A 201 -36.11 16.04 10.89
N GLU A 202 -36.76 16.00 9.72
CA GLU A 202 -36.31 15.25 8.54
C GLU A 202 -34.95 15.77 8.14
N ASP A 203 -33.94 14.87 7.97
CA ASP A 203 -32.99 14.95 6.89
C ASP A 203 -32.10 13.71 6.88
N HIS A 204 -31.96 13.18 5.70
CA HIS A 204 -31.28 11.98 5.27
C HIS A 204 -29.82 11.83 5.77
N CYS A 205 -29.49 10.72 6.41
CA CYS A 205 -28.14 10.19 6.45
C CYS A 205 -28.14 8.70 6.11
N CYS A 206 -27.33 8.39 5.14
CA CYS A 206 -26.96 7.15 4.50
C CYS A 206 -27.19 5.87 5.31
N GLY A 207 -28.14 5.07 4.82
CA GLY A 207 -28.38 3.72 5.30
C GLY A 207 -27.28 2.76 4.90
N HIS A 208 -26.78 2.01 5.87
CA HIS A 208 -26.12 0.75 5.59
C HIS A 208 -26.89 -0.35 6.30
N HIS A 209 -27.39 -1.27 5.48
CA HIS A 209 -28.11 -2.44 5.92
C HIS A 209 -27.26 -3.33 6.85
N GLY A 210 -27.68 -3.45 8.08
CA GLY A 210 -27.27 -4.51 8.98
C GLY A 210 -28.51 -5.12 9.61
N LYS A 211 -28.92 -6.30 9.14
CA LYS A 211 -30.01 -7.08 9.73
C LYS A 211 -29.55 -7.61 11.09
N GLY A 212 -30.02 -7.03 12.15
CA GLY A 212 -29.97 -7.57 13.50
C GLY A 212 -31.36 -7.93 13.96
N HIS A 213 -31.64 -9.22 14.12
CA HIS A 213 -32.87 -9.74 14.74
C HIS A 213 -32.79 -9.51 16.25
N CYS A 214 -33.72 -8.73 16.78
CA CYS A 214 -34.08 -8.80 18.19
C CYS A 214 -35.17 -9.85 18.35
N LYS A 215 -34.93 -10.89 19.13
CA LYS A 215 -35.94 -11.73 19.75
C LYS A 215 -36.03 -11.40 21.23
N HIS A 216 -37.26 -11.34 21.67
CA HIS A 216 -37.76 -11.21 23.04
C HIS A 216 -36.97 -11.92 24.11
#